data_009bbe447581b96de4c89e46102b8088
#
_entry.id   009bbe447581b96de4c89e46102b8088
#
_cell.length_a   1.000
_cell.length_b   1.000
_cell.length_c   1.000
_cell.angle_alpha   90.00
_cell.angle_beta   90.00
_cell.angle_gamma   90.00
#
_symmetry.space_group_name_H-M   'P 1'
#
loop_
_entity.id
_entity.type
_entity.pdbx_description
1 polymer ?
#
loop_
_entity_poly.entity_id
_entity_poly.type
_entity_poly.pdbx_seq_one_letter_code
_entity_poly.pdbx_strand_id
1 'polypeptide(L)'
;MEQAIKNMETTSAVNGVNVDELFGTIDAVKKAPVIAKFKFRAENEWIDGGHNRTTLKNFYGTQQDHEHKKPFVLDADEPPLLLGRDIGPNPVEYALTALAACVTTSIVYHAAAKGVTIRSMESRLEGDIDLQGFLGIKDDVPRGYKEIRMYVNIDADA
;
A
#
# COMPACT_ATOMS: atom_id res chain seq x y z
N MET A 1 21.67 -37.16 0.80
CA MET A 1 20.50 -36.32 0.41
C MET A 1 19.58 -35.98 1.59
N GLU A 2 19.52 -36.80 2.63
CA GLU A 2 18.75 -36.56 3.87
C GLU A 2 19.37 -35.53 4.83
N GLN A 3 20.69 -35.29 4.75
CA GLN A 3 21.39 -34.30 5.60
C GLN A 3 21.32 -32.87 5.10
N ALA A 4 20.89 -32.66 3.86
CA ALA A 4 20.72 -31.29 3.27
C ALA A 4 19.36 -30.66 3.57
N ILE A 5 18.39 -31.43 4.06
CA ILE A 5 17.04 -30.96 4.40
C ILE A 5 16.94 -30.48 5.87
N LYS A 6 17.96 -30.75 6.68
CA LYS A 6 17.93 -30.49 8.13
C LYS A 6 18.46 -29.11 8.56
N ASN A 7 18.86 -28.25 7.59
CA ASN A 7 19.29 -26.87 7.84
C ASN A 7 18.34 -25.85 7.20
N MET A 8 17.03 -26.10 7.19
CA MET A 8 16.09 -24.99 7.21
C MET A 8 16.07 -24.49 8.66
N GLU A 9 16.96 -23.55 8.95
CA GLU A 9 16.88 -22.73 10.16
C GLU A 9 15.44 -22.23 10.25
N THR A 10 14.80 -22.51 11.38
CA THR A 10 13.48 -21.98 11.69
C THR A 10 13.62 -20.48 11.83
N THR A 11 13.50 -19.75 10.70
CA THR A 11 13.39 -18.29 10.73
C THR A 11 12.24 -17.94 11.65
N SER A 12 12.49 -17.08 12.63
CA SER A 12 11.47 -16.63 13.58
C SER A 12 10.48 -15.72 12.82
N ALA A 13 9.45 -16.32 12.22
CA ALA A 13 8.42 -15.58 11.52
C ALA A 13 7.26 -15.25 12.47
N VAL A 14 6.95 -13.96 12.63
CA VAL A 14 5.78 -13.45 13.35
C VAL A 14 4.88 -12.73 12.36
N ASN A 15 3.62 -13.10 12.29
CA ASN A 15 2.65 -12.56 11.31
C ASN A 15 3.12 -12.70 9.85
N GLY A 16 3.88 -13.75 9.53
CA GLY A 16 4.48 -13.94 8.19
C GLY A 16 5.72 -13.07 7.90
N VAL A 17 6.16 -12.25 8.85
CA VAL A 17 7.38 -11.43 8.73
C VAL A 17 8.55 -12.17 9.34
N ASN A 18 9.65 -12.29 8.59
CA ASN A 18 10.93 -12.78 9.13
C ASN A 18 11.53 -11.69 10.03
N VAL A 19 11.49 -11.92 11.34
CA VAL A 19 11.89 -10.93 12.34
C VAL A 19 13.40 -10.69 12.32
N ASP A 20 14.21 -11.73 12.06
CA ASP A 20 15.66 -11.62 12.00
C ASP A 20 16.09 -10.74 10.80
N GLU A 21 15.47 -10.93 9.64
CA GLU A 21 15.70 -10.08 8.46
C GLU A 21 15.22 -8.65 8.68
N LEU A 22 14.11 -8.47 9.40
CA LEU A 22 13.58 -7.14 9.76
C LEU A 22 14.58 -6.38 10.62
N PHE A 23 15.10 -6.98 11.69
CA PHE A 23 16.11 -6.34 12.54
C PHE A 23 17.44 -6.15 11.81
N GLY A 24 17.86 -7.11 10.97
CA GLY A 24 19.02 -6.96 10.11
C GLY A 24 18.90 -5.74 9.17
N THR A 25 17.72 -5.53 8.60
CA THR A 25 17.42 -4.36 7.76
C THR A 25 17.47 -3.06 8.56
N ILE A 26 16.87 -3.04 9.75
CA ILE A 26 16.92 -1.88 10.65
C ILE A 26 18.36 -1.50 10.99
N ASP A 27 19.20 -2.48 11.32
CA ASP A 27 20.59 -2.25 11.67
C ASP A 27 21.43 -1.80 10.46
N ALA A 28 21.15 -2.33 9.27
CA ALA A 28 21.79 -1.88 8.04
C ALA A 28 21.45 -0.40 7.74
N VAL A 29 20.18 -0.02 7.89
CA VAL A 29 19.74 1.38 7.74
C VAL A 29 20.37 2.30 8.77
N LYS A 30 20.48 1.89 10.05
CA LYS A 30 21.18 2.69 11.07
C LYS A 30 22.64 2.92 10.73
N LYS A 31 23.34 1.91 10.18
CA LYS A 31 24.76 2.00 9.79
C LYS A 31 24.97 2.83 8.52
N ALA A 32 24.04 2.75 7.57
CA ALA A 32 24.12 3.42 6.29
C ALA A 32 22.76 4.05 5.89
N PRO A 33 22.34 5.19 6.47
CA PRO A 33 21.03 5.79 6.25
C PRO A 33 20.69 6.08 4.78
N VAL A 34 21.69 6.15 3.91
CA VAL A 34 21.50 6.39 2.48
C VAL A 34 20.72 5.27 1.79
N ILE A 35 20.82 4.01 2.30
CA ILE A 35 20.09 2.88 1.72
C ILE A 35 18.60 2.90 2.01
N ALA A 36 18.13 3.73 2.96
CA ALA A 36 16.72 3.92 3.27
C ALA A 36 15.99 4.86 2.29
N LYS A 37 16.72 5.44 1.32
CA LYS A 37 16.11 6.34 0.34
C LYS A 37 15.49 5.55 -0.80
N PHE A 38 14.16 5.63 -0.90
CA PHE A 38 13.37 4.99 -1.94
C PHE A 38 12.65 6.01 -2.82
N LYS A 39 12.42 5.66 -4.09
CA LYS A 39 11.58 6.39 -5.02
C LYS A 39 10.74 5.39 -5.80
N PHE A 40 9.45 5.36 -5.51
CA PHE A 40 8.49 4.59 -6.29
C PHE A 40 8.03 5.39 -7.50
N ARG A 41 7.67 4.71 -8.60
CA ARG A 41 7.28 5.32 -9.86
C ARG A 41 5.97 4.71 -10.35
N ALA A 42 5.16 5.53 -10.97
CA ALA A 42 3.94 5.13 -11.65
C ALA A 42 3.86 5.88 -12.98
N GLU A 43 3.49 5.20 -14.04
CA GLU A 43 3.25 5.77 -15.36
C GLU A 43 1.76 5.63 -15.66
N ASN A 44 1.09 6.75 -15.96
CA ASN A 44 -0.35 6.77 -16.22
C ASN A 44 -0.62 7.21 -17.64
N GLU A 45 -1.56 6.54 -18.30
CA GLU A 45 -2.04 6.81 -19.63
C GLU A 45 -3.56 7.01 -19.60
N TRP A 46 -4.04 8.12 -20.14
CA TRP A 46 -5.45 8.34 -20.39
C TRP A 46 -5.89 7.51 -21.60
N ILE A 47 -7.05 6.84 -21.47
CA ILE A 47 -7.59 5.96 -22.53
C ILE A 47 -8.82 6.61 -23.18
N ASP A 48 -9.85 6.90 -22.39
CA ASP A 48 -11.10 7.45 -22.91
C ASP A 48 -12.03 7.89 -21.74
N GLY A 49 -12.65 9.06 -21.84
CA GLY A 49 -13.55 9.55 -20.78
C GLY A 49 -12.84 9.67 -19.43
N GLY A 50 -13.33 8.98 -18.39
CA GLY A 50 -12.68 8.83 -17.08
C GLY A 50 -11.65 7.71 -17.03
N HIS A 51 -11.67 6.79 -18.00
CA HIS A 51 -10.82 5.62 -18.02
C HIS A 51 -9.35 5.97 -18.26
N ASN A 52 -8.51 5.54 -17.35
CA ASN A 52 -7.06 5.65 -17.45
C ASN A 52 -6.40 4.37 -16.92
N ARG A 53 -5.13 4.17 -17.28
CA ARG A 53 -4.36 2.98 -16.91
C ARG A 53 -3.04 3.39 -16.30
N THR A 54 -2.74 2.84 -15.14
CA THR A 54 -1.47 3.05 -14.46
C THR A 54 -0.63 1.79 -14.50
N THR A 55 0.64 1.92 -14.86
CA THR A 55 1.63 0.84 -14.84
C THR A 55 2.68 1.12 -13.76
N LEU A 56 2.90 0.14 -12.88
CA LEU A 56 3.94 0.14 -11.86
C LEU A 56 4.97 -0.91 -12.25
N LYS A 57 6.15 -0.50 -12.75
CA LYS A 57 7.17 -1.41 -13.28
C LYS A 57 8.41 -1.45 -12.42
N ASN A 58 8.92 -0.29 -12.02
CA ASN A 58 10.21 -0.16 -11.37
C ASN A 58 10.17 0.84 -10.21
N PHE A 59 11.18 0.73 -9.36
CA PHE A 59 11.41 1.66 -8.27
C PHE A 59 12.92 1.78 -7.99
N TYR A 60 13.34 2.86 -7.36
CA TYR A 60 14.68 3.01 -6.83
C TYR A 60 14.67 2.72 -5.33
N GLY A 61 15.65 1.98 -4.85
CA GLY A 61 15.87 1.69 -3.44
C GLY A 61 17.24 1.07 -3.23
N THR A 62 17.76 1.13 -2.02
CA THR A 62 19.08 0.56 -1.69
C THR A 62 20.19 0.98 -2.69
N GLN A 63 20.15 2.24 -3.14
CA GLN A 63 21.08 2.89 -4.07
C GLN A 63 21.11 2.31 -5.50
N GLN A 64 20.07 1.60 -5.93
CA GLN A 64 19.95 1.05 -7.28
C GLN A 64 18.51 1.00 -7.77
N ASP A 65 18.32 0.84 -9.07
CA ASP A 65 17.01 0.60 -9.64
C ASP A 65 16.64 -0.89 -9.57
N HIS A 66 15.39 -1.15 -9.27
CA HIS A 66 14.78 -2.48 -9.18
C HIS A 66 13.57 -2.55 -10.09
N GLU A 67 13.27 -3.75 -10.56
CA GLU A 67 12.03 -4.03 -11.30
C GLU A 67 11.18 -5.04 -10.53
N HIS A 68 9.85 -4.90 -10.62
CA HIS A 68 8.93 -5.94 -10.19
C HIS A 68 9.08 -7.19 -11.09
N LYS A 69 8.82 -8.37 -10.56
CA LYS A 69 8.86 -9.63 -11.34
C LYS A 69 8.00 -9.56 -12.60
N LYS A 70 6.92 -8.80 -12.55
CA LYS A 70 6.08 -8.39 -13.67
C LYS A 70 5.46 -7.03 -13.34
N PRO A 71 5.18 -6.18 -14.32
CA PRO A 71 4.48 -4.92 -14.06
C PRO A 71 3.10 -5.17 -13.45
N PHE A 72 2.70 -4.29 -12.52
CA PHE A 72 1.30 -4.19 -12.10
C PHE A 72 0.60 -3.19 -13.03
N VAL A 73 -0.55 -3.58 -13.54
CA VAL A 73 -1.38 -2.75 -14.41
C VAL A 73 -2.72 -2.56 -13.73
N LEU A 74 -3.09 -1.31 -13.51
CA LEU A 74 -4.27 -0.90 -12.78
C LEU A 74 -5.11 0.01 -13.68
N ASP A 75 -6.35 -0.39 -13.93
CA ASP A 75 -7.32 0.48 -14.60
C ASP A 75 -8.07 1.29 -13.55
N ALA A 76 -8.33 2.56 -13.83
CA ALA A 76 -9.20 3.43 -13.06
C ALA A 76 -10.27 4.02 -13.99
N ASP A 77 -11.49 4.14 -13.49
CA ASP A 77 -12.59 4.76 -14.22
C ASP A 77 -13.59 5.36 -13.21
N GLU A 78 -14.56 6.09 -13.68
CA GLU A 78 -15.66 6.58 -12.86
C GLU A 78 -16.87 5.63 -12.96
N PRO A 79 -17.72 5.55 -11.92
CA PRO A 79 -18.99 4.85 -12.01
C PRO A 79 -19.95 5.56 -12.96
N PRO A 80 -20.98 4.88 -13.49
CA PRO A 80 -21.94 5.49 -14.43
C PRO A 80 -22.62 6.75 -13.92
N LEU A 81 -22.82 6.86 -12.61
CA LEU A 81 -23.36 8.07 -11.96
C LEU A 81 -22.44 9.29 -12.15
N LEU A 82 -21.16 9.08 -12.33
CA LEU A 82 -20.14 10.09 -12.62
C LEU A 82 -19.66 10.04 -14.07
N LEU A 83 -20.50 9.53 -14.97
CA LEU A 83 -20.31 9.46 -16.42
C LEU A 83 -19.19 8.51 -16.89
N GLY A 84 -18.78 7.58 -16.05
CA GLY A 84 -17.83 6.51 -16.41
C GLY A 84 -18.50 5.21 -16.84
N ARG A 85 -17.71 4.16 -16.98
CA ARG A 85 -18.13 2.82 -17.40
C ARG A 85 -17.85 1.73 -16.37
N ASP A 86 -17.33 2.13 -15.18
CA ASP A 86 -17.04 1.22 -14.07
C ASP A 86 -16.02 0.11 -14.44
N ILE A 87 -15.01 0.47 -15.26
CA ILE A 87 -13.99 -0.48 -15.72
C ILE A 87 -12.99 -0.81 -14.60
N GLY A 88 -12.80 0.08 -13.66
CA GLY A 88 -11.94 -0.08 -12.50
C GLY A 88 -12.37 0.82 -11.35
N PRO A 89 -11.78 0.66 -10.16
CA PRO A 89 -12.04 1.56 -9.04
C PRO A 89 -11.83 3.01 -9.42
N ASN A 90 -12.64 3.89 -8.83
CA ASN A 90 -12.48 5.30 -9.12
C ASN A 90 -11.22 5.86 -8.41
N PRO A 91 -10.66 6.99 -8.86
CA PRO A 91 -9.41 7.53 -8.32
C PRO A 91 -9.38 7.73 -6.81
N VAL A 92 -10.51 8.12 -6.20
CA VAL A 92 -10.57 8.33 -4.74
C VAL A 92 -10.69 7.03 -3.96
N GLU A 93 -11.27 5.97 -4.54
CA GLU A 93 -11.24 4.60 -3.97
C GLU A 93 -9.82 4.03 -3.98
N TYR A 94 -9.01 4.33 -5.00
CA TYR A 94 -7.59 3.99 -4.99
C TYR A 94 -6.84 4.67 -3.84
N ALA A 95 -7.17 5.92 -3.50
CA ALA A 95 -6.56 6.59 -2.36
C ALA A 95 -6.91 5.91 -1.03
N LEU A 96 -8.17 5.48 -0.84
CA LEU A 96 -8.57 4.68 0.33
C LEU A 96 -7.88 3.32 0.36
N THR A 97 -7.77 2.64 -0.79
CA THR A 97 -7.07 1.36 -0.92
C THR A 97 -5.60 1.47 -0.53
N ALA A 98 -4.91 2.50 -1.02
CA ALA A 98 -3.51 2.75 -0.69
C ALA A 98 -3.32 3.04 0.81
N LEU A 99 -4.22 3.82 1.41
CA LEU A 99 -4.20 4.10 2.84
C LEU A 99 -4.43 2.83 3.67
N ALA A 100 -5.44 2.02 3.31
CA ALA A 100 -5.72 0.75 3.98
C ALA A 100 -4.51 -0.19 3.94
N ALA A 101 -3.92 -0.38 2.76
CA ALA A 101 -2.75 -1.24 2.59
C ALA A 101 -1.54 -0.74 3.40
N CYS A 102 -1.27 0.56 3.40
CA CYS A 102 -0.16 1.16 4.14
C CYS A 102 -0.32 0.97 5.65
N VAL A 103 -1.50 1.25 6.21
CA VAL A 103 -1.76 1.10 7.65
C VAL A 103 -1.69 -0.37 8.06
N THR A 104 -2.29 -1.28 7.28
CA THR A 104 -2.23 -2.73 7.52
C THR A 104 -0.79 -3.23 7.56
N THR A 105 0.01 -2.90 6.55
CA THR A 105 1.42 -3.30 6.49
C THR A 105 2.20 -2.75 7.68
N SER A 106 2.01 -1.47 8.02
CA SER A 106 2.69 -0.84 9.15
C SER A 106 2.38 -1.54 10.47
N ILE A 107 1.10 -1.84 10.74
CA ILE A 107 0.69 -2.56 11.96
C ILE A 107 1.35 -3.93 12.01
N VAL A 108 1.31 -4.70 10.91
CA VAL A 108 1.88 -6.06 10.86
C VAL A 108 3.38 -6.05 11.15
N TYR A 109 4.15 -5.16 10.54
CA TYR A 109 5.59 -5.09 10.75
C TYR A 109 5.96 -4.63 12.17
N HIS A 110 5.23 -3.64 12.70
CA HIS A 110 5.46 -3.18 14.08
C HIS A 110 5.05 -4.23 15.13
N ALA A 111 3.95 -4.96 14.91
CA ALA A 111 3.55 -6.06 15.77
C ALA A 111 4.60 -7.19 15.75
N ALA A 112 5.08 -7.57 14.55
CA ALA A 112 6.11 -8.58 14.41
C ALA A 112 7.40 -8.18 15.13
N ALA A 113 7.86 -6.95 15.00
CA ALA A 113 9.05 -6.44 15.69
C ALA A 113 8.91 -6.46 17.22
N LYS A 114 7.69 -6.44 17.75
CA LYS A 114 7.38 -6.52 19.18
C LYS A 114 7.04 -7.93 19.66
N GLY A 115 7.05 -8.93 18.77
CA GLY A 115 6.66 -10.30 19.08
C GLY A 115 5.15 -10.48 19.33
N VAL A 116 4.32 -9.54 18.90
CA VAL A 116 2.86 -9.61 19.04
C VAL A 116 2.27 -10.39 17.87
N THR A 117 1.56 -11.48 18.18
CA THR A 117 0.88 -12.30 17.17
C THR A 117 -0.51 -11.75 16.88
N ILE A 118 -0.78 -11.43 15.61
CA ILE A 118 -2.09 -11.02 15.12
C ILE A 118 -2.83 -12.26 14.63
N ARG A 119 -4.01 -12.55 15.17
CA ARG A 119 -4.88 -13.64 14.74
C ARG A 119 -5.78 -13.22 13.58
N SER A 120 -6.31 -12.01 13.66
CA SER A 120 -7.08 -11.40 12.57
C SER A 120 -6.98 -9.89 12.59
N MET A 121 -7.11 -9.27 11.43
CA MET A 121 -7.18 -7.82 11.30
C MET A 121 -8.06 -7.47 10.10
N GLU A 122 -9.03 -6.60 10.36
CA GLU A 122 -9.93 -6.06 9.34
C GLU A 122 -9.95 -4.55 9.43
N SER A 123 -10.08 -3.87 8.30
CA SER A 123 -10.26 -2.43 8.27
C SER A 123 -11.38 -2.01 7.34
N ARG A 124 -12.09 -0.95 7.72
CA ARG A 124 -13.09 -0.27 6.91
C ARG A 124 -12.73 1.20 6.83
N LEU A 125 -12.71 1.72 5.61
CA LEU A 125 -12.45 3.13 5.36
C LEU A 125 -13.66 3.78 4.70
N GLU A 126 -13.90 5.02 5.07
CA GLU A 126 -14.91 5.89 4.47
C GLU A 126 -14.28 7.26 4.22
N GLY A 127 -14.59 7.86 3.10
CA GLY A 127 -14.10 9.19 2.76
C GLY A 127 -15.21 10.05 2.16
N ASP A 128 -15.36 11.27 2.65
CA ASP A 128 -16.39 12.21 2.22
C ASP A 128 -15.83 13.18 1.19
N ILE A 129 -16.45 13.22 0.02
CA ILE A 129 -16.17 14.17 -1.06
C ILE A 129 -17.41 14.98 -1.37
N ASP A 130 -17.20 16.26 -1.68
CA ASP A 130 -18.22 17.14 -2.21
C ASP A 130 -17.86 17.54 -3.65
N LEU A 131 -18.64 17.06 -4.60
CA LEU A 131 -18.39 17.30 -6.02
C LEU A 131 -18.43 18.78 -6.42
N GLN A 132 -19.02 19.66 -5.60
CA GLN A 132 -19.02 21.11 -5.87
C GLN A 132 -17.58 21.66 -5.92
N GLY A 133 -16.68 21.10 -5.08
CA GLY A 133 -15.26 21.46 -5.12
C GLY A 133 -14.55 20.90 -6.35
N PHE A 134 -14.75 19.61 -6.65
CA PHE A 134 -14.17 18.96 -7.82
C PHE A 134 -14.58 19.62 -9.14
N LEU A 135 -15.87 19.94 -9.27
CA LEU A 135 -16.45 20.56 -10.47
C LEU A 135 -16.16 22.08 -10.57
N GLY A 136 -15.50 22.66 -9.56
CA GLY A 136 -15.20 24.10 -9.56
C GLY A 136 -16.43 25.00 -9.41
N ILE A 137 -17.52 24.49 -8.81
CA ILE A 137 -18.78 25.24 -8.57
C ILE A 137 -18.61 26.16 -7.36
N LYS A 138 -17.82 25.75 -6.37
CA LYS A 138 -17.54 26.52 -5.14
C LYS A 138 -16.05 26.49 -4.82
N ASP A 139 -15.46 27.66 -4.65
CA ASP A 139 -14.02 27.81 -4.36
C ASP A 139 -13.67 27.50 -2.90
N ASP A 140 -14.60 27.61 -1.98
CA ASP A 140 -14.45 27.33 -0.56
C ASP A 140 -14.64 25.83 -0.20
N VAL A 141 -14.97 24.99 -1.18
CA VAL A 141 -15.12 23.54 -1.02
C VAL A 141 -13.84 22.83 -1.50
N PRO A 142 -13.22 21.97 -0.66
CA PRO A 142 -12.06 21.18 -1.07
C PRO A 142 -12.32 20.32 -2.30
N ARG A 143 -11.34 20.24 -3.21
CA ARG A 143 -11.41 19.42 -4.43
C ARG A 143 -11.15 17.93 -4.22
N GLY A 144 -10.88 17.52 -3.00
CA GLY A 144 -10.62 16.14 -2.60
C GLY A 144 -11.42 15.76 -1.37
N TYR A 145 -10.91 14.80 -0.62
CA TYR A 145 -11.54 14.39 0.63
C TYR A 145 -11.61 15.53 1.65
N LYS A 146 -12.79 15.71 2.23
CA LYS A 146 -12.99 16.58 3.40
C LYS A 146 -12.56 15.86 4.68
N GLU A 147 -12.82 14.57 4.74
CA GLU A 147 -12.53 13.71 5.87
C GLU A 147 -12.36 12.27 5.39
N ILE A 148 -11.44 11.54 6.03
CA ILE A 148 -11.31 10.08 5.89
C ILE A 148 -11.40 9.49 7.29
N ARG A 149 -12.30 8.53 7.47
CA ARG A 149 -12.46 7.74 8.70
C ARG A 149 -11.96 6.32 8.45
N MET A 150 -11.15 5.81 9.35
CA MET A 150 -10.67 4.43 9.29
C MET A 150 -10.99 3.72 10.60
N TYR A 151 -11.64 2.59 10.50
CA TYR A 151 -11.97 1.69 11.60
C TYR A 151 -11.12 0.44 11.43
N VAL A 152 -10.38 0.07 12.46
CA VAL A 152 -9.51 -1.12 12.45
C VAL A 152 -9.93 -2.01 13.61
N ASN A 153 -10.25 -3.26 13.31
CA ASN A 153 -10.54 -4.30 14.29
C ASN A 153 -9.40 -5.32 14.27
N ILE A 154 -8.75 -5.52 15.42
CA ILE A 154 -7.58 -6.40 15.53
C ILE A 154 -7.81 -7.37 16.68
N ASP A 155 -7.63 -8.66 16.41
CA ASP A 155 -7.49 -9.70 17.40
C ASP A 155 -6.02 -10.13 17.49
N ALA A 156 -5.38 -9.91 18.63
CA ALA A 156 -3.95 -10.14 18.82
C ALA A 156 -3.63 -10.60 20.23
N ASP A 157 -2.51 -11.27 20.39
CA ASP A 157 -1.91 -11.55 21.70
C ASP A 157 -1.12 -10.31 22.13
N ALA A 158 -1.61 -9.63 23.18
CA ALA A 158 -0.99 -8.42 23.74
C ALA A 158 -0.61 -8.64 25.21
#